data_f5c6cbea71ef0c4e663902cd72faf200
#
_entry.id   f5c6cbea71ef0c4e663902cd72faf200
#
_cell.length_a   1.000
_cell.length_b   1.000
_cell.length_c   1.000
_cell.angle_alpha   90.00
_cell.angle_beta   90.00
_cell.angle_gamma   90.00
#
_symmetry.space_group_name_H-M   'P 1'
#
loop_
_entity.id
_entity.type
_entity.pdbx_description
1 polymer ?
#
loop_
_entity_poly.entity_id
_entity_poly.type
_entity_poly.pdbx_seq_one_letter_code
_entity_poly.pdbx_strand_id
1 'polypeptide(L)'
;MKYPPLLILPIALAVSQAWADTDPTPEETVTLSPVTVTGTQQQKANRVTFNPKAALQPLPAGDGADLLQSVPNMSIIRKGGSSGDPLFRGLGGSRLSVNADDQFIYGGCGMRMDPPTAYIHPNSFDKVVVTKGPQTVTQGMGLVSGSVQFIRKDPDFTEKPYNINATLTAGSNDRLDGSLEAEFGGKYGYVRTNISHNEADDYKDGDGNRIHSHFKRDSQMLQLGVTPTENTTIAGTYERSRAKVAYADRMMDGSKFDRDAWNIRFTQRNLTPWFSELEMRSLKPY
;
A
#
# COMPACT_ATOMS: atom_id res chain seq x y z
N MET A 1 10.27 -18.31 24.78
CA MET A 1 9.15 -19.24 25.02
C MET A 1 9.03 -20.11 23.79
N LYS A 2 9.22 -21.43 23.92
CA LYS A 2 9.17 -22.38 22.81
C LYS A 2 7.71 -22.63 22.42
N TYR A 3 7.35 -22.33 21.19
CA TYR A 3 6.03 -22.72 20.65
C TYR A 3 6.06 -24.19 20.24
N PRO A 4 4.98 -24.97 20.47
CA PRO A 4 4.96 -26.39 20.12
C PRO A 4 4.82 -26.58 18.61
N PRO A 5 5.50 -27.57 18.00
CA PRO A 5 5.50 -27.82 16.54
C PRO A 5 4.30 -28.62 16.03
N LEU A 6 3.10 -28.44 16.59
CA LEU A 6 1.99 -29.40 16.36
C LEU A 6 1.00 -29.06 15.24
N LEU A 7 1.14 -27.91 14.55
CA LEU A 7 0.17 -27.49 13.52
C LEU A 7 0.65 -27.64 12.05
N ILE A 8 1.91 -27.99 11.85
CA ILE A 8 2.48 -28.13 10.48
C ILE A 8 2.36 -29.57 9.94
N LEU A 9 2.24 -30.56 10.84
CA LEU A 9 2.23 -31.97 10.45
C LEU A 9 1.04 -32.41 9.57
N PRO A 10 -0.20 -31.98 9.75
CA PRO A 10 -1.32 -32.40 8.90
C PRO A 10 -1.29 -31.84 7.48
N ILE A 11 -0.64 -30.68 7.26
CA ILE A 11 -0.54 -30.06 5.93
C ILE A 11 0.54 -30.78 5.10
N ALA A 12 1.62 -31.22 5.72
CA ALA A 12 2.68 -31.96 5.03
C ALA A 12 2.23 -33.38 4.62
N LEU A 13 1.36 -34.04 5.40
CA LEU A 13 0.79 -35.35 5.03
C LEU A 13 -0.24 -35.27 3.90
N ALA A 14 -0.97 -34.17 3.77
CA ALA A 14 -1.94 -34.00 2.68
C ALA A 14 -1.25 -33.77 1.31
N VAL A 15 -0.06 -33.19 1.30
CA VAL A 15 0.72 -32.96 0.07
C VAL A 15 1.42 -34.24 -0.40
N SER A 16 1.81 -35.14 0.49
CA SER A 16 2.53 -36.37 0.11
C SER A 16 1.63 -37.48 -0.49
N GLN A 17 0.31 -37.42 -0.29
CA GLN A 17 -0.62 -38.40 -0.90
C GLN A 17 -1.08 -38.00 -2.32
N ALA A 18 -0.81 -36.78 -2.77
CA ALA A 18 -1.22 -36.32 -4.11
C ALA A 18 -0.24 -36.74 -5.23
N TRP A 19 0.85 -37.46 -4.91
CA TRP A 19 1.89 -37.82 -5.91
C TRP A 19 1.99 -39.31 -6.25
N ALA A 20 1.03 -40.14 -5.86
CA ALA A 20 1.15 -41.60 -5.97
C ALA A 20 0.22 -42.29 -6.97
N ASP A 21 -0.52 -41.59 -7.81
CA ASP A 21 -1.32 -42.20 -8.85
C ASP A 21 -1.36 -41.33 -10.10
N THR A 22 -0.50 -41.63 -11.09
CA THR A 22 -0.70 -41.21 -12.48
C THR A 22 -0.17 -42.28 -13.44
N ASP A 23 -1.10 -43.10 -13.97
CA ASP A 23 -0.92 -43.73 -15.25
C ASP A 23 -0.80 -42.66 -16.37
N PRO A 24 0.02 -42.89 -17.42
CA PRO A 24 0.20 -41.90 -18.48
C PRO A 24 -1.03 -41.91 -19.41
N THR A 25 -1.95 -40.99 -19.17
CA THR A 25 -2.97 -40.59 -20.14
C THR A 25 -2.37 -39.58 -21.12
N PRO A 26 -2.81 -39.54 -22.41
CA PRO A 26 -2.21 -38.67 -23.44
C PRO A 26 -2.24 -37.21 -23.06
N GLU A 27 -1.13 -36.51 -23.31
CA GLU A 27 -0.96 -35.07 -23.06
C GLU A 27 -2.11 -34.25 -23.64
N GLU A 28 -3.04 -33.87 -22.80
CA GLU A 28 -3.96 -32.78 -23.07
C GLU A 28 -3.16 -31.49 -22.95
N THR A 29 -2.89 -30.86 -24.08
CA THR A 29 -2.21 -29.53 -24.08
C THR A 29 -3.04 -28.54 -23.29
N VAL A 30 -2.65 -28.31 -22.05
CA VAL A 30 -3.22 -27.24 -21.22
C VAL A 30 -2.82 -25.91 -21.84
N THR A 31 -3.71 -25.31 -22.60
CA THR A 31 -3.59 -23.94 -23.04
C THR A 31 -3.73 -23.05 -21.79
N LEU A 32 -2.60 -22.60 -21.26
CA LEU A 32 -2.58 -21.59 -20.18
C LEU A 32 -3.24 -20.32 -20.74
N SER A 33 -4.24 -19.85 -20.04
CA SER A 33 -4.80 -18.53 -20.33
C SER A 33 -3.68 -17.48 -20.30
N PRO A 34 -3.63 -16.56 -21.28
CA PRO A 34 -2.57 -15.57 -21.32
C PRO A 34 -2.58 -14.76 -20.03
N VAL A 35 -1.44 -14.73 -19.33
CA VAL A 35 -1.23 -13.85 -18.19
C VAL A 35 -1.22 -12.42 -18.73
N THR A 36 -2.33 -11.72 -18.57
CA THR A 36 -2.41 -10.30 -18.92
C THR A 36 -1.65 -9.52 -17.85
N VAL A 37 -0.42 -9.17 -18.13
CA VAL A 37 0.31 -8.17 -17.32
C VAL A 37 -0.33 -6.81 -17.61
N THR A 38 -1.21 -6.37 -16.72
CA THR A 38 -1.76 -5.02 -16.77
C THR A 38 -0.68 -4.04 -16.34
N GLY A 39 0.06 -3.52 -17.30
CA GLY A 39 0.99 -2.41 -17.06
C GLY A 39 0.26 -1.14 -16.61
N THR A 40 1.00 -0.17 -16.11
CA THR A 40 0.47 1.14 -15.73
C THR A 40 -0.16 1.82 -16.95
N GLN A 41 -1.46 2.10 -16.90
CA GLN A 41 -2.15 2.77 -17.98
C GLN A 41 -1.81 4.27 -17.97
N GLN A 42 -0.99 4.71 -18.92
CA GLN A 42 -0.70 6.13 -19.10
C GLN A 42 -1.88 6.81 -19.82
N GLN A 43 -2.81 7.35 -19.04
CA GLN A 43 -4.02 7.98 -19.57
C GLN A 43 -3.76 9.35 -20.24
N LYS A 44 -2.69 10.06 -19.84
CA LYS A 44 -2.22 11.33 -20.40
C LYS A 44 -0.70 11.39 -20.26
N ALA A 45 -0.03 12.16 -21.10
CA ALA A 45 1.43 12.31 -21.08
C ALA A 45 2.01 12.69 -19.71
N ASN A 46 1.24 13.45 -18.92
CA ASN A 46 1.64 13.94 -17.60
C ASN A 46 0.98 13.21 -16.42
N ARG A 47 0.14 12.18 -16.67
CA ARG A 47 -0.60 11.49 -15.60
C ARG A 47 -0.56 9.99 -15.79
N VAL A 48 -0.19 9.27 -14.73
CA VAL A 48 -0.24 7.81 -14.65
C VAL A 48 -1.20 7.43 -13.53
N THR A 49 -2.12 6.52 -13.83
CA THR A 49 -3.10 6.02 -12.86
C THR A 49 -3.07 4.51 -12.88
N PHE A 50 -3.04 3.87 -11.69
CA PHE A 50 -3.04 2.42 -11.58
C PHE A 50 -3.65 1.95 -10.26
N ASN A 51 -4.00 0.65 -10.21
CA ASN A 51 -4.45 -0.02 -9.00
C ASN A 51 -3.21 -0.57 -8.25
N PRO A 52 -2.94 -0.16 -7.01
CA PRO A 52 -1.79 -0.66 -6.23
C PRO A 52 -1.89 -2.15 -5.88
N LYS A 53 -3.08 -2.73 -5.92
CA LYS A 53 -3.32 -4.17 -5.67
C LYS A 53 -3.11 -5.04 -6.91
N ALA A 54 -2.93 -4.42 -8.09
CA ALA A 54 -2.61 -5.16 -9.30
C ALA A 54 -1.16 -5.66 -9.26
N ALA A 55 -0.90 -6.80 -9.91
CA ALA A 55 0.44 -7.38 -10.02
C ALA A 55 1.32 -6.56 -10.99
N LEU A 56 1.79 -5.40 -10.55
CA LEU A 56 2.66 -4.51 -11.33
C LEU A 56 4.13 -4.92 -11.30
N GLN A 57 4.51 -5.75 -10.36
CA GLN A 57 5.86 -6.27 -10.14
C GLN A 57 5.77 -7.70 -9.58
N PRO A 58 6.86 -8.50 -9.68
CA PRO A 58 6.85 -9.91 -9.30
C PRO A 58 6.48 -10.19 -7.84
N LEU A 59 6.82 -9.25 -6.95
CA LEU A 59 6.48 -9.31 -5.53
C LEU A 59 5.56 -8.15 -5.16
N PRO A 60 4.64 -8.33 -4.21
CA PRO A 60 3.86 -7.23 -3.68
C PRO A 60 4.76 -6.13 -3.11
N ALA A 61 4.42 -4.88 -3.36
CA ALA A 61 5.18 -3.75 -2.84
C ALA A 61 5.08 -3.68 -1.31
N GLY A 62 6.21 -3.66 -0.63
CA GLY A 62 6.28 -3.58 0.83
C GLY A 62 5.96 -2.20 1.39
N ASP A 63 6.16 -1.15 0.60
CA ASP A 63 5.91 0.24 0.96
C ASP A 63 5.50 1.08 -0.25
N GLY A 64 5.07 2.32 0.01
CA GLY A 64 4.63 3.22 -1.06
C GLY A 64 5.71 3.57 -2.06
N ALA A 65 6.98 3.55 -1.66
CA ALA A 65 8.10 3.82 -2.57
C ALA A 65 8.37 2.65 -3.52
N ASP A 66 8.32 1.41 -3.01
CA ASP A 66 8.46 0.21 -3.83
C ASP A 66 7.46 0.22 -4.99
N LEU A 67 6.21 0.52 -4.68
CA LEU A 67 5.16 0.61 -5.67
C LEU A 67 5.48 1.64 -6.76
N LEU A 68 6.04 2.78 -6.38
CA LEU A 68 6.33 3.88 -7.30
C LEU A 68 7.51 3.59 -8.25
N GLN A 69 8.34 2.58 -7.97
CA GLN A 69 9.38 2.15 -8.92
C GLN A 69 8.81 1.63 -10.24
N SER A 70 7.58 1.12 -10.23
CA SER A 70 6.89 0.67 -11.45
C SER A 70 6.45 1.83 -12.36
N VAL A 71 6.54 3.08 -11.89
CA VAL A 71 6.11 4.27 -12.64
C VAL A 71 7.28 4.84 -13.47
N PRO A 72 7.15 5.05 -14.78
CA PRO A 72 8.20 5.62 -15.61
C PRO A 72 8.70 6.98 -15.11
N ASN A 73 10.03 7.15 -15.07
CA ASN A 73 10.76 8.32 -14.58
C ASN A 73 10.68 8.54 -13.04
N MET A 74 10.15 7.58 -12.31
CA MET A 74 10.29 7.54 -10.85
C MET A 74 11.55 6.74 -10.49
N SER A 75 12.25 7.19 -9.47
CA SER A 75 13.34 6.47 -8.81
C SER A 75 13.20 6.58 -7.30
N ILE A 76 13.89 5.73 -6.57
CA ILE A 76 13.75 5.64 -5.12
C ILE A 76 15.14 5.70 -4.49
N ILE A 77 15.30 6.54 -3.46
CA ILE A 77 16.43 6.46 -2.55
C ILE A 77 15.97 5.66 -1.33
N ARG A 78 16.46 4.45 -1.17
CA ARG A 78 16.13 3.62 -0.01
C ARG A 78 16.55 4.30 1.29
N LYS A 79 15.68 4.18 2.29
CA LYS A 79 15.85 4.66 3.67
C LYS A 79 15.66 3.49 4.63
N GLY A 80 16.73 2.70 4.77
CA GLY A 80 16.64 1.41 5.43
C GLY A 80 15.77 0.40 4.66
N GLY A 81 15.46 -0.73 5.28
CA GLY A 81 14.70 -1.82 4.66
C GLY A 81 13.20 -1.56 4.52
N SER A 82 12.64 -0.64 5.30
CA SER A 82 11.20 -0.45 5.43
C SER A 82 10.62 0.66 4.58
N SER A 83 11.45 1.50 3.93
CA SER A 83 10.94 2.65 3.19
C SER A 83 11.93 3.20 2.17
N GLY A 84 11.46 4.08 1.30
CA GLY A 84 12.27 4.81 0.36
C GLY A 84 11.72 6.20 0.08
N ASP A 85 12.59 7.12 -0.28
CA ASP A 85 12.23 8.49 -0.68
C ASP A 85 12.01 8.54 -2.19
N PRO A 86 10.80 8.80 -2.68
CA PRO A 86 10.53 8.82 -4.11
C PRO A 86 11.06 10.10 -4.75
N LEU A 87 11.61 9.93 -5.95
CA LEU A 87 12.05 11.01 -6.81
C LEU A 87 11.38 10.90 -8.17
N PHE A 88 10.95 12.03 -8.70
CA PHE A 88 10.55 12.13 -10.09
C PHE A 88 11.59 12.92 -10.88
N ARG A 89 12.23 12.28 -11.87
CA ARG A 89 13.35 12.85 -12.66
C ARG A 89 14.46 13.43 -11.77
N GLY A 90 14.81 12.72 -10.69
CA GLY A 90 15.83 13.14 -9.73
C GLY A 90 15.37 14.21 -8.71
N LEU A 91 14.15 14.72 -8.82
CA LEU A 91 13.58 15.70 -7.89
C LEU A 91 12.68 15.03 -6.87
N GLY A 92 13.06 15.09 -5.61
CA GLY A 92 12.32 14.53 -4.48
C GLY A 92 12.21 15.50 -3.31
N GLY A 93 11.94 14.97 -2.14
CA GLY A 93 11.81 15.75 -0.92
C GLY A 93 10.62 16.69 -0.98
N SER A 94 10.82 17.94 -0.60
CA SER A 94 9.78 18.98 -0.62
C SER A 94 9.35 19.38 -2.05
N ARG A 95 9.94 18.82 -3.09
CA ARG A 95 9.58 19.10 -4.49
C ARG A 95 8.53 18.13 -5.06
N LEU A 96 8.28 16.99 -4.38
CA LEU A 96 7.30 15.99 -4.75
C LEU A 96 6.25 15.87 -3.63
N SER A 97 4.99 16.11 -3.97
CA SER A 97 3.87 15.94 -3.03
C SER A 97 3.50 14.47 -2.90
N VAL A 98 3.30 14.00 -1.68
CA VAL A 98 2.74 12.66 -1.40
C VAL A 98 1.54 12.81 -0.49
N ASN A 99 0.39 12.38 -0.98
CA ASN A 99 -0.89 12.49 -0.29
C ASN A 99 -1.55 11.12 -0.14
N ALA A 100 -2.23 10.91 0.97
CA ALA A 100 -3.13 9.78 1.18
C ALA A 100 -4.53 10.31 1.48
N ASP A 101 -5.53 9.98 0.67
CA ASP A 101 -6.91 10.48 0.75
C ASP A 101 -6.96 12.01 0.90
N ASP A 102 -6.20 12.72 0.04
CA ASP A 102 -6.00 14.18 0.02
C ASP A 102 -5.31 14.76 1.26
N GLN A 103 -4.89 13.91 2.20
CA GLN A 103 -4.08 14.33 3.33
C GLN A 103 -2.60 14.35 2.92
N PHE A 104 -1.96 15.49 3.03
CA PHE A 104 -0.52 15.60 2.82
C PHE A 104 0.24 14.89 3.93
N ILE A 105 1.17 14.01 3.57
CA ILE A 105 2.00 13.28 4.53
C ILE A 105 3.38 13.94 4.59
N TYR A 106 3.78 14.33 5.79
CA TYR A 106 5.11 14.82 6.09
C TYR A 106 5.91 13.72 6.79
N GLY A 107 7.21 13.61 6.48
CA GLY A 107 8.14 12.92 7.35
C GLY A 107 8.48 13.77 8.57
N GLY A 108 8.78 13.16 9.70
CA GLY A 108 9.16 13.84 10.93
C GLY A 108 10.63 14.27 10.96
N CYS A 109 11.49 13.63 10.15
CA CYS A 109 12.93 13.86 10.14
C CYS A 109 13.35 14.79 9.00
N GLY A 110 14.01 15.91 9.33
CA GLY A 110 14.57 16.83 8.33
C GLY A 110 15.61 16.18 7.39
N MET A 111 16.28 15.10 7.82
CA MET A 111 17.18 14.29 7.02
C MET A 111 16.47 13.20 6.20
N ARG A 112 15.14 13.20 6.22
CA ARG A 112 14.28 12.28 5.47
C ARG A 112 14.58 10.79 5.73
N MET A 113 14.81 10.45 6.98
CA MET A 113 14.92 9.05 7.41
C MET A 113 13.56 8.34 7.35
N ASP A 114 12.48 9.09 7.53
CA ASP A 114 11.08 8.67 7.42
C ASP A 114 10.37 9.46 6.30
N PRO A 115 10.64 9.18 5.03
CA PRO A 115 9.93 9.84 3.94
C PRO A 115 8.41 9.55 4.02
N PRO A 116 7.54 10.37 3.41
CA PRO A 116 6.09 10.17 3.46
C PRO A 116 5.62 8.76 3.13
N THR A 117 6.31 8.09 2.21
CA THR A 117 6.05 6.71 1.78
C THR A 117 6.32 5.66 2.85
N ALA A 118 7.07 5.99 3.91
CA ALA A 118 7.26 5.13 5.07
C ALA A 118 5.95 4.85 5.83
N TYR A 119 4.97 5.74 5.70
CA TYR A 119 3.67 5.66 6.37
C TYR A 119 2.56 5.13 5.46
N ILE A 120 2.90 4.72 4.23
CA ILE A 120 1.95 4.23 3.23
C ILE A 120 2.13 2.74 3.04
N HIS A 121 1.09 1.96 3.35
CA HIS A 121 0.98 0.57 2.94
C HIS A 121 0.14 0.50 1.66
N PRO A 122 0.73 0.10 0.51
CA PRO A 122 0.08 0.23 -0.80
C PRO A 122 -1.26 -0.49 -0.90
N ASN A 123 -1.36 -1.71 -0.35
CA ASN A 123 -2.57 -2.54 -0.43
C ASN A 123 -3.77 -1.99 0.35
N SER A 124 -3.58 -0.93 1.16
CA SER A 124 -4.69 -0.24 1.82
C SER A 124 -5.39 0.80 0.94
N PHE A 125 -4.94 0.97 -0.32
CA PHE A 125 -5.49 1.93 -1.27
C PHE A 125 -5.99 1.23 -2.54
N ASP A 126 -6.91 1.86 -3.25
CA ASP A 126 -7.54 1.31 -4.46
C ASP A 126 -7.04 1.95 -5.74
N LYS A 127 -6.42 3.11 -5.61
CA LYS A 127 -5.96 3.89 -6.76
C LYS A 127 -4.75 4.72 -6.38
N VAL A 128 -3.74 4.72 -7.26
CA VAL A 128 -2.63 5.66 -7.19
C VAL A 128 -2.64 6.53 -8.43
N VAL A 129 -2.47 7.83 -8.22
CA VAL A 129 -2.38 8.83 -9.29
C VAL A 129 -1.04 9.54 -9.15
N VAL A 130 -0.18 9.40 -10.15
CA VAL A 130 1.06 10.15 -10.27
C VAL A 130 0.89 11.22 -11.33
N THR A 131 0.94 12.48 -10.93
CA THR A 131 0.87 13.62 -11.85
C THR A 131 2.24 14.27 -11.94
N LYS A 132 2.76 14.39 -13.16
CA LYS A 132 4.13 14.77 -13.50
C LYS A 132 4.21 16.25 -13.83
N GLY A 133 5.18 16.95 -13.25
CA GLY A 133 5.39 18.38 -13.49
C GLY A 133 4.58 19.29 -12.57
N PRO A 134 4.66 20.61 -12.79
CA PRO A 134 3.94 21.60 -12.01
C PRO A 134 2.43 21.37 -12.01
N GLN A 135 1.82 21.50 -10.84
CA GLN A 135 0.41 21.19 -10.63
C GLN A 135 -0.42 22.46 -10.39
N THR A 136 -1.72 22.34 -10.64
CA THR A 136 -2.71 23.31 -10.18
C THR A 136 -3.00 23.09 -8.69
N VAL A 137 -3.53 24.10 -8.01
CA VAL A 137 -3.92 24.01 -6.59
C VAL A 137 -4.93 22.90 -6.30
N THR A 138 -5.69 22.45 -7.30
CA THR A 138 -6.64 21.32 -7.18
C THR A 138 -5.97 19.96 -7.02
N GLN A 139 -4.66 19.87 -7.24
CA GLN A 139 -3.87 18.64 -7.09
C GLN A 139 -3.06 18.61 -5.78
N GLY A 140 -3.34 19.51 -4.87
CA GLY A 140 -2.60 19.74 -3.64
C GLY A 140 -1.63 20.93 -3.76
N MET A 141 -0.78 21.11 -2.76
CA MET A 141 0.22 22.19 -2.82
C MET A 141 1.14 21.98 -4.01
N GLY A 142 1.16 22.95 -4.93
CA GLY A 142 1.83 22.90 -6.22
C GLY A 142 3.34 22.74 -6.09
N LEU A 143 3.82 21.52 -6.03
CA LEU A 143 5.22 21.21 -5.97
C LEU A 143 5.80 21.06 -7.38
N VAL A 144 7.05 21.43 -7.51
CA VAL A 144 7.71 21.63 -8.83
C VAL A 144 7.80 20.35 -9.64
N SER A 145 8.05 19.21 -8.99
CA SER A 145 8.26 17.93 -9.70
C SER A 145 6.97 17.17 -9.99
N GLY A 146 5.96 17.32 -9.16
CA GLY A 146 4.69 16.62 -9.33
C GLY A 146 4.03 16.20 -8.02
N SER A 147 3.01 15.35 -8.12
CA SER A 147 2.29 14.80 -6.98
C SER A 147 2.02 13.30 -7.14
N VAL A 148 2.00 12.61 -6.01
CA VAL A 148 1.55 11.23 -5.86
C VAL A 148 0.36 11.24 -4.92
N GLN A 149 -0.76 10.70 -5.36
CA GLN A 149 -1.98 10.58 -4.56
C GLN A 149 -2.34 9.10 -4.41
N PHE A 150 -2.43 8.65 -3.17
CA PHE A 150 -2.97 7.34 -2.79
C PHE A 150 -4.41 7.54 -2.37
N ILE A 151 -5.34 6.87 -3.03
CA ILE A 151 -6.78 7.13 -2.91
C ILE A 151 -7.51 5.85 -2.56
N ARG A 152 -8.34 5.90 -1.52
CA ARG A 152 -9.36 4.89 -1.22
C ARG A 152 -10.67 5.28 -1.87
N LYS A 153 -11.26 4.34 -2.59
CA LYS A 153 -12.61 4.50 -3.13
C LYS A 153 -13.64 4.03 -2.09
N ASP A 154 -14.86 4.49 -2.22
CA ASP A 154 -15.96 3.86 -1.50
C ASP A 154 -16.11 2.42 -1.98
N PRO A 155 -16.24 1.43 -1.07
CA PRO A 155 -16.46 0.04 -1.45
C PRO A 155 -17.77 -0.12 -2.22
N ASP A 156 -17.77 -1.04 -3.20
CA ASP A 156 -18.96 -1.40 -3.96
C ASP A 156 -19.45 -2.79 -3.52
N PHE A 157 -20.69 -2.85 -3.02
CA PHE A 157 -21.33 -4.07 -2.53
C PHE A 157 -22.53 -4.49 -3.38
N THR A 158 -22.59 -4.07 -4.64
CA THR A 158 -23.69 -4.42 -5.55
C THR A 158 -23.71 -5.90 -5.89
N GLU A 159 -22.53 -6.53 -6.05
CA GLU A 159 -22.43 -7.95 -6.38
C GLU A 159 -22.30 -8.84 -5.13
N LYS A 160 -21.50 -8.42 -4.15
CA LYS A 160 -21.19 -9.19 -2.93
C LYS A 160 -21.14 -8.28 -1.72
N PRO A 161 -21.65 -8.76 -0.54
CA PRO A 161 -21.65 -7.96 0.69
C PRO A 161 -20.28 -7.92 1.38
N TYR A 162 -19.25 -8.51 0.79
CA TYR A 162 -17.90 -8.54 1.32
C TYR A 162 -16.84 -8.57 0.23
N ASN A 163 -15.66 -8.07 0.57
CA ASN A 163 -14.43 -8.23 -0.20
C ASN A 163 -13.26 -8.48 0.76
N ILE A 164 -12.43 -9.48 0.47
CA ILE A 164 -11.28 -9.83 1.30
C ILE A 164 -10.07 -10.01 0.40
N ASN A 165 -8.99 -9.28 0.70
CA ASN A 165 -7.70 -9.38 0.02
C ASN A 165 -6.61 -9.67 1.05
N ALA A 166 -5.78 -10.66 0.78
CA ALA A 166 -4.65 -11.00 1.64
C ALA A 166 -3.39 -11.18 0.80
N THR A 167 -2.26 -10.73 1.32
CA THR A 167 -0.94 -10.99 0.76
C THR A 167 -0.02 -11.49 1.85
N LEU A 168 0.86 -12.43 1.48
CA LEU A 168 1.91 -12.94 2.35
C LEU A 168 3.17 -13.14 1.53
N THR A 169 4.29 -12.60 1.98
CA THR A 169 5.60 -12.76 1.37
C THR A 169 6.59 -13.15 2.44
N ALA A 170 7.31 -14.25 2.20
CA ALA A 170 8.43 -14.67 3.04
C ALA A 170 9.72 -14.63 2.21
N GLY A 171 10.83 -14.30 2.83
CA GLY A 171 12.10 -14.13 2.17
C GLY A 171 13.31 -14.46 3.05
N SER A 172 14.51 -14.22 2.53
CA SER A 172 15.74 -14.34 3.30
C SER A 172 15.79 -13.32 4.44
N ASN A 173 16.66 -13.58 5.42
CA ASN A 173 16.88 -12.76 6.62
C ASN A 173 15.59 -12.62 7.46
N ASP A 174 14.88 -13.73 7.62
CA ASP A 174 13.63 -13.85 8.38
C ASP A 174 12.57 -12.80 7.95
N ARG A 175 12.61 -12.40 6.67
CA ARG A 175 11.65 -11.45 6.12
C ARG A 175 10.26 -12.06 6.08
N LEU A 176 9.32 -11.34 6.67
CA LEU A 176 7.90 -11.65 6.64
C LEU A 176 7.10 -10.36 6.40
N ASP A 177 6.43 -10.30 5.25
CA ASP A 177 5.51 -9.22 4.91
C ASP A 177 4.11 -9.79 4.74
N GLY A 178 3.15 -9.26 5.47
CA GLY A 178 1.76 -9.69 5.39
C GLY A 178 0.79 -8.52 5.39
N SER A 179 -0.29 -8.64 4.64
CA SER A 179 -1.42 -7.72 4.76
C SER A 179 -2.75 -8.44 4.57
N LEU A 180 -3.74 -7.96 5.31
CA LEU A 180 -5.13 -8.38 5.21
C LEU A 180 -6.00 -7.14 5.11
N GLU A 181 -6.79 -7.06 4.04
CA GLU A 181 -7.87 -6.11 3.89
C GLU A 181 -9.20 -6.87 3.91
N ALA A 182 -10.16 -6.37 4.66
CA ALA A 182 -11.51 -6.90 4.70
C ALA A 182 -12.52 -5.75 4.64
N GLU A 183 -13.51 -5.91 3.77
CA GLU A 183 -14.61 -4.99 3.58
C GLU A 183 -15.92 -5.75 3.74
N PHE A 184 -16.84 -5.20 4.51
CA PHE A 184 -18.17 -5.75 4.71
C PHE A 184 -19.18 -4.62 4.65
N GLY A 185 -20.28 -4.81 3.94
CA GLY A 185 -21.28 -3.76 3.87
C GLY A 185 -22.45 -4.07 2.96
N GLY A 186 -23.22 -3.03 2.69
CA GLY A 186 -24.41 -3.08 1.86
C GLY A 186 -24.99 -1.68 1.63
N LYS A 187 -26.31 -1.64 1.33
CA LYS A 187 -26.98 -0.41 0.92
C LYS A 187 -26.85 0.77 1.89
N TYR A 188 -26.77 0.50 3.20
CA TYR A 188 -26.86 1.55 4.24
C TYR A 188 -25.51 1.93 4.86
N GLY A 189 -24.46 1.17 4.57
CA GLY A 189 -23.14 1.47 5.11
C GLY A 189 -22.18 0.31 5.03
N TYR A 190 -20.95 0.55 5.50
CA TYR A 190 -19.87 -0.42 5.42
C TYR A 190 -18.84 -0.26 6.53
N VAL A 191 -18.11 -1.33 6.71
CA VAL A 191 -16.88 -1.40 7.51
C VAL A 191 -15.76 -1.88 6.59
N ARG A 192 -14.64 -1.19 6.61
CA ARG A 192 -13.40 -1.59 5.93
C ARG A 192 -12.26 -1.56 6.94
N THR A 193 -11.45 -2.58 6.93
CA THR A 193 -10.21 -2.64 7.73
C THR A 193 -9.04 -3.10 6.86
N ASN A 194 -7.86 -2.60 7.18
CA ASN A 194 -6.61 -3.11 6.64
C ASN A 194 -5.60 -3.24 7.79
N ILE A 195 -4.93 -4.39 7.85
CA ILE A 195 -3.88 -4.68 8.81
C ILE A 195 -2.67 -5.14 8.01
N SER A 196 -1.51 -4.59 8.28
CA SER A 196 -0.26 -5.03 7.66
C SER A 196 0.88 -5.13 8.66
N HIS A 197 1.74 -6.09 8.42
CA HIS A 197 2.95 -6.36 9.17
C HIS A 197 4.10 -6.58 8.19
N ASN A 198 5.22 -5.91 8.41
CA ASN A 198 6.42 -6.06 7.61
C ASN A 198 7.62 -6.11 8.55
N GLU A 199 8.44 -7.15 8.46
CA GLU A 199 9.68 -7.25 9.23
C GLU A 199 10.77 -7.99 8.44
N ALA A 200 12.01 -7.69 8.74
CA ALA A 200 13.17 -8.45 8.34
C ALA A 200 14.31 -8.24 9.34
N ASP A 201 15.14 -9.26 9.50
CA ASP A 201 16.36 -9.19 10.29
C ASP A 201 17.53 -8.60 9.49
N ASP A 202 18.66 -8.39 10.17
CA ASP A 202 19.90 -7.93 9.58
C ASP A 202 20.36 -8.88 8.47
N TYR A 203 20.65 -8.36 7.28
CA TYR A 203 21.19 -9.17 6.19
C TYR A 203 22.72 -9.36 6.33
N LYS A 204 23.28 -10.30 5.56
CA LYS A 204 24.71 -10.46 5.40
C LYS A 204 25.15 -9.96 4.03
N ASP A 205 26.28 -9.24 3.99
CA ASP A 205 26.90 -8.82 2.74
C ASP A 205 27.59 -9.99 2.01
N GLY A 206 28.20 -9.71 0.86
CA GLY A 206 28.92 -10.72 0.07
C GLY A 206 30.13 -11.34 0.75
N ASP A 207 30.69 -10.70 1.76
CA ASP A 207 31.82 -11.16 2.58
C ASP A 207 31.35 -11.89 3.85
N GLY A 208 30.03 -12.00 4.07
CA GLY A 208 29.43 -12.67 5.21
C GLY A 208 29.29 -11.80 6.45
N ASN A 209 29.63 -10.52 6.40
CA ASN A 209 29.47 -9.59 7.52
C ASN A 209 28.00 -9.28 7.73
N ARG A 210 27.57 -9.26 9.00
CA ARG A 210 26.22 -8.85 9.38
C ARG A 210 26.08 -7.34 9.25
N ILE A 211 25.08 -6.90 8.47
CA ILE A 211 24.79 -5.50 8.23
C ILE A 211 23.58 -5.08 9.06
N HIS A 212 23.73 -4.03 9.83
CA HIS A 212 22.70 -3.47 10.70
C HIS A 212 21.56 -2.86 9.87
N SER A 213 20.53 -3.65 9.60
CA SER A 213 19.50 -3.34 8.60
C SER A 213 18.10 -3.81 8.95
N HIS A 214 17.93 -4.39 10.14
CA HIS A 214 16.61 -4.90 10.56
C HIS A 214 15.55 -3.81 10.60
N PHE A 215 14.32 -4.20 10.35
CA PHE A 215 13.18 -3.31 10.49
C PHE A 215 11.92 -4.08 10.88
N LYS A 216 10.99 -3.34 11.48
CA LYS A 216 9.65 -3.81 11.77
C LYS A 216 8.66 -2.68 11.61
N ARG A 217 7.55 -2.95 10.91
CA ARG A 217 6.46 -1.99 10.72
C ARG A 217 5.12 -2.69 10.86
N ASP A 218 4.26 -2.13 11.68
CA ASP A 218 2.87 -2.50 11.84
C ASP A 218 1.98 -1.35 11.41
N SER A 219 0.97 -1.60 10.58
CA SER A 219 0.00 -0.59 10.17
C SER A 219 -1.41 -1.14 10.28
N GLN A 220 -2.33 -0.29 10.69
CA GLN A 220 -3.74 -0.61 10.86
C GLN A 220 -4.59 0.54 10.35
N MET A 221 -5.68 0.21 9.70
CA MET A 221 -6.69 1.15 9.24
C MET A 221 -8.08 0.59 9.53
N LEU A 222 -8.96 1.44 10.04
CA LEU A 222 -10.38 1.17 10.18
C LEU A 222 -11.17 2.31 9.56
N GLN A 223 -12.07 1.99 8.66
CA GLN A 223 -13.00 2.93 8.06
C GLN A 223 -14.44 2.45 8.29
N LEU A 224 -15.27 3.36 8.75
CA LEU A 224 -16.71 3.17 8.91
C LEU A 224 -17.40 4.15 7.98
N GLY A 225 -18.30 3.66 7.15
CA GLY A 225 -19.08 4.47 6.24
C GLY A 225 -20.59 4.23 6.43
N VAL A 226 -21.36 5.30 6.35
CA VAL A 226 -22.82 5.24 6.27
C VAL A 226 -23.30 5.92 4.99
N THR A 227 -24.29 5.31 4.34
CA THR A 227 -24.86 5.76 3.08
C THR A 227 -26.37 5.98 3.26
N PRO A 228 -26.75 7.11 3.90
CA PRO A 228 -28.16 7.41 4.17
C PRO A 228 -29.02 7.47 2.92
N THR A 229 -28.42 7.88 1.81
CA THR A 229 -29.03 7.86 0.47
C THR A 229 -28.01 7.39 -0.57
N GLU A 230 -28.45 7.06 -1.77
CA GLU A 230 -27.56 6.65 -2.88
C GLU A 230 -26.55 7.75 -3.27
N ASN A 231 -26.85 8.99 -2.95
CA ASN A 231 -26.04 10.16 -3.28
C ASN A 231 -25.22 10.70 -2.08
N THR A 232 -25.44 10.18 -0.86
CA THR A 232 -24.82 10.71 0.35
C THR A 232 -23.96 9.65 1.01
N THR A 233 -22.69 9.96 1.25
CA THR A 233 -21.76 9.11 2.01
C THR A 233 -21.13 9.93 3.13
N ILE A 234 -21.11 9.37 4.34
CA ILE A 234 -20.35 9.89 5.47
C ILE A 234 -19.40 8.78 5.91
N ALA A 235 -18.11 9.04 5.88
CA ALA A 235 -17.10 8.05 6.24
C ALA A 235 -16.10 8.62 7.24
N GLY A 236 -15.83 7.84 8.28
CA GLY A 236 -14.77 8.11 9.25
C GLY A 236 -13.64 7.08 9.09
N THR A 237 -12.41 7.53 9.02
CA THR A 237 -11.22 6.66 8.90
C THR A 237 -10.25 6.96 10.03
N TYR A 238 -9.75 5.90 10.65
CA TYR A 238 -8.63 5.96 11.59
C TYR A 238 -7.49 5.12 11.05
N GLU A 239 -6.30 5.69 11.08
CA GLU A 239 -5.05 5.02 10.67
C GLU A 239 -4.03 5.08 11.79
N ARG A 240 -3.32 3.98 11.97
CA ARG A 240 -2.20 3.87 12.87
C ARG A 240 -1.05 3.15 12.19
N SER A 241 0.15 3.72 12.25
CA SER A 241 1.38 3.10 11.78
C SER A 241 2.46 3.23 12.86
N ARG A 242 3.22 2.16 13.06
CA ARG A 242 4.33 2.08 14.00
C ARG A 242 5.48 1.39 13.33
N ALA A 243 6.67 2.00 13.37
CA ALA A 243 7.85 1.38 12.79
C ALA A 243 9.11 1.63 13.62
N LYS A 244 10.03 0.67 13.49
CA LYS A 244 11.43 0.75 13.94
C LYS A 244 12.32 0.32 12.79
N VAL A 245 13.41 1.03 12.57
CA VAL A 245 14.28 0.82 11.41
C VAL A 245 15.73 1.02 11.80
N ALA A 246 16.57 0.03 11.51
CA ALA A 246 18.02 0.15 11.58
C ALA A 246 18.57 0.67 10.23
N TYR A 247 19.62 1.47 10.29
CA TYR A 247 20.27 2.07 9.13
C TYR A 247 21.74 1.68 9.05
N ALA A 248 22.10 0.94 8.01
CA ALA A 248 23.46 0.49 7.75
C ALA A 248 24.47 1.64 7.51
N ASP A 249 23.98 2.75 6.99
CA ASP A 249 24.77 3.91 6.54
C ASP A 249 24.77 5.07 7.55
N ARG A 250 24.21 4.87 8.76
CA ARG A 250 24.03 5.92 9.74
C ARG A 250 24.44 5.47 11.13
N MET A 251 24.81 6.45 11.96
CA MET A 251 25.16 6.21 13.37
C MET A 251 23.93 6.31 14.30
N MET A 252 22.74 6.30 13.77
CA MET A 252 21.49 6.36 14.54
C MET A 252 20.39 5.56 13.85
N ASP A 253 19.49 5.01 14.64
CA ASP A 253 18.32 4.26 14.20
C ASP A 253 17.04 5.07 14.32
N GLY A 254 16.06 4.68 13.55
CA GLY A 254 14.67 5.09 13.71
C GLY A 254 13.97 4.25 14.77
N SER A 255 14.13 4.63 16.03
CA SER A 255 13.57 3.88 17.16
C SER A 255 12.06 4.01 17.29
N LYS A 256 11.47 5.06 16.67
CA LYS A 256 10.04 5.34 16.74
C LYS A 256 9.60 6.18 15.54
N PHE A 257 8.91 5.54 14.59
CA PHE A 257 8.21 6.18 13.50
C PHE A 257 6.72 5.90 13.66
N ASP A 258 6.07 6.75 14.42
CA ASP A 258 4.67 6.60 14.78
C ASP A 258 3.83 7.64 14.05
N ARG A 259 2.71 7.19 13.49
CA ARG A 259 1.69 8.06 12.93
C ARG A 259 0.31 7.57 13.35
N ASP A 260 -0.50 8.46 13.86
CA ASP A 260 -1.94 8.30 14.04
C ASP A 260 -2.63 9.36 13.19
N ALA A 261 -3.69 9.00 12.48
CA ALA A 261 -4.43 9.94 11.65
C ALA A 261 -5.92 9.66 11.68
N TRP A 262 -6.70 10.74 11.66
CA TRP A 262 -8.15 10.70 11.57
C TRP A 262 -8.62 11.50 10.36
N ASN A 263 -9.60 10.94 9.66
CA ASN A 263 -10.25 11.59 8.53
C ASN A 263 -11.76 11.39 8.66
N ILE A 264 -12.52 12.46 8.53
CA ILE A 264 -13.98 12.40 8.37
C ILE A 264 -14.28 13.04 7.03
N ARG A 265 -14.97 12.28 6.18
CA ARG A 265 -15.40 12.70 4.83
C ARG A 265 -16.92 12.70 4.74
N PHE A 266 -17.47 13.78 4.23
CA PHE A 266 -18.84 13.88 3.78
C PHE A 266 -18.84 14.08 2.28
N THR A 267 -19.57 13.26 1.56
CA THR A 267 -19.75 13.36 0.09
C THR A 267 -21.22 13.41 -0.24
N GLN A 268 -21.62 14.42 -1.02
CA GLN A 268 -22.96 14.54 -1.58
C GLN A 268 -22.85 14.64 -3.09
N ARG A 269 -23.43 13.68 -3.80
CA ARG A 269 -23.48 13.63 -5.26
C ARG A 269 -24.82 14.13 -5.78
N ASN A 270 -24.85 14.51 -7.05
CA ASN A 270 -26.07 14.93 -7.77
C ASN A 270 -26.84 16.05 -7.05
N LEU A 271 -26.11 17.06 -6.52
CA LEU A 271 -26.73 18.20 -5.84
C LEU A 271 -27.63 19.02 -6.75
N THR A 272 -27.15 19.36 -7.93
CA THR A 272 -27.90 20.06 -8.98
C THR A 272 -27.35 19.65 -10.35
N PRO A 273 -28.06 19.93 -11.46
CA PRO A 273 -27.55 19.69 -12.82
C PRO A 273 -26.21 20.39 -13.11
N TRP A 274 -25.89 21.47 -12.40
CA TRP A 274 -24.68 22.28 -12.56
C TRP A 274 -23.59 21.95 -11.55
N PHE A 275 -23.94 21.31 -10.42
CA PHE A 275 -23.05 20.99 -9.33
C PHE A 275 -23.16 19.51 -8.99
N SER A 276 -22.27 18.72 -9.59
CA SER A 276 -22.36 17.26 -9.55
C SER A 276 -21.96 16.65 -8.21
N GLU A 277 -20.99 17.23 -7.51
CA GLU A 277 -20.48 16.66 -6.25
C GLU A 277 -19.97 17.74 -5.30
N LEU A 278 -20.33 17.61 -4.03
CA LEU A 278 -19.73 18.32 -2.91
C LEU A 278 -19.02 17.30 -2.01
N GLU A 279 -17.74 17.51 -1.78
CA GLU A 279 -16.98 16.75 -0.81
C GLU A 279 -16.40 17.68 0.26
N MET A 280 -16.59 17.32 1.51
CA MET A 280 -16.02 18.01 2.67
C MET A 280 -15.18 17.02 3.48
N ARG A 281 -14.00 17.44 3.90
CA ARG A 281 -13.10 16.61 4.73
C ARG A 281 -12.62 17.37 5.95
N SER A 282 -12.60 16.68 7.08
CA SER A 282 -11.89 17.11 8.29
C SER A 282 -10.73 16.14 8.53
N LEU A 283 -9.52 16.66 8.58
CA LEU A 283 -8.28 15.89 8.66
C LEU A 283 -7.56 16.27 9.95
N LYS A 284 -7.07 15.26 10.68
CA LYS A 284 -6.21 15.46 11.84
C LYS A 284 -5.01 14.51 11.75
N PRO A 285 -3.88 14.95 11.16
CA PRO A 285 -2.62 14.23 11.20
C PRO A 285 -1.94 14.43 12.56
N TYR A 286 -1.28 13.41 13.06
CA TYR A 286 -0.38 13.44 14.20
C TYR A 286 0.95 12.78 13.82
#